data_011e4f236757632b4f1b7cdfb9109844
#
_entry.id   011e4f236757632b4f1b7cdfb9109844
#
_cell.length_a   1.000
_cell.length_b   1.000
_cell.length_c   1.000
_cell.angle_alpha   90.00
_cell.angle_beta   90.00
_cell.angle_gamma   90.00
#
_symmetry.space_group_name_H-M   'P 1'
#
loop_
_entity.id
_entity.type
_entity.pdbx_description
1 polymer ?
#
loop_
_entity_poly.entity_id
_entity_poly.type
_entity_poly.pdbx_seq_one_letter_code
_entity_poly.pdbx_strand_id
1 'polypeptide(L)'
;RDQPRSRGLGDVYKRQALELNIFIQSTDIHAQARELELNYAEIVGRVAGAVKIPVSVKLPMRLTNVFALSSALLGHGARGVVFFNRFFEPDVDVERMTFVESSPYSEPTELRNVLRMVAICSAVLPQLDLSVSTGVHDGEAAVKALLCGAEAVQVCTAIHQKGFEVIAEMNEYIDRWSERQGFGSLDEFRGRLNFKNDTSAMFQRVQYMKYFPSEAK
;
A
#
# COMPACT_ATOMS: atom_id res chain seq x y z
N ARG A 1 17.48 14.50 -8.56
CA ARG A 1 18.35 15.12 -7.54
C ARG A 1 19.07 14.03 -6.81
N ASP A 2 20.39 14.11 -6.87
CA ASP A 2 21.22 13.23 -6.10
C ASP A 2 21.08 13.53 -4.62
N GLN A 3 20.44 12.65 -3.92
CA GLN A 3 20.43 12.69 -2.47
C GLN A 3 21.83 12.35 -1.93
N PRO A 4 22.31 13.01 -0.87
CA PRO A 4 23.54 12.61 -0.22
C PRO A 4 23.37 11.18 0.30
N ARG A 5 24.22 10.36 -0.16
CA ARG A 5 24.11 8.96 -0.18
C ARG A 5 24.79 8.35 0.95
N SER A 6 24.21 7.39 1.44
CA SER A 6 24.86 6.37 2.16
C SER A 6 25.94 5.76 1.24
N ARG A 7 27.18 6.15 1.45
CA ARG A 7 28.32 5.75 0.60
C ARG A 7 29.19 4.66 1.23
N GLY A 8 28.67 3.97 2.23
CA GLY A 8 29.40 2.88 2.86
C GLY A 8 29.36 1.60 2.04
N LEU A 9 30.43 0.82 2.06
CA LEU A 9 30.48 -0.54 1.48
C LEU A 9 29.30 -1.41 1.96
N GLY A 10 28.82 -1.18 3.18
CA GLY A 10 27.64 -1.85 3.71
C GLY A 10 26.35 -1.59 2.92
N ASP A 11 26.24 -0.47 2.24
CA ASP A 11 25.11 -0.12 1.40
C ASP A 11 25.06 -0.94 0.11
N VAL A 12 26.21 -1.27 -0.45
CA VAL A 12 26.32 -2.05 -1.69
C VAL A 12 26.09 -3.54 -1.43
N TYR A 13 26.53 -4.06 -0.29
CA TYR A 13 26.55 -5.51 -0.02
C TYR A 13 25.40 -6.00 0.89
N LYS A 14 24.62 -5.10 1.49
CA LYS A 14 23.58 -5.46 2.46
C LYS A 14 22.16 -5.25 1.97
N ARG A 15 21.96 -4.74 0.76
CA ARG A 15 20.62 -4.53 0.23
C ARG A 15 19.99 -5.85 -0.16
N GLN A 16 18.87 -6.16 0.45
CA GLN A 16 18.15 -7.42 0.26
C GLN A 16 17.05 -7.29 -0.80
N ALA A 17 16.52 -6.10 -1.02
CA ALA A 17 15.51 -5.80 -2.02
C ALA A 17 15.60 -4.33 -2.46
N LEU A 18 14.91 -4.00 -3.54
CA LEU A 18 14.76 -2.65 -4.07
C LEU A 18 13.29 -2.31 -4.19
N GLU A 19 12.87 -1.19 -3.60
CA GLU A 19 11.54 -0.64 -3.82
C GLU A 19 11.63 0.53 -4.81
N LEU A 20 10.90 0.43 -5.92
CA LEU A 20 10.73 1.50 -6.87
C LEU A 20 9.49 2.34 -6.48
N ASN A 21 9.72 3.61 -6.26
CA ASN A 21 8.63 4.56 -6.07
C ASN A 21 8.33 5.25 -7.40
N ILE A 22 7.39 4.68 -8.16
CA ILE A 22 7.02 5.18 -9.48
C ILE A 22 5.76 6.03 -9.35
N PHE A 23 5.84 7.23 -9.88
CA PHE A 23 4.75 8.20 -9.83
C PHE A 23 4.62 8.90 -11.17
N ILE A 24 3.73 8.37 -12.02
CA ILE A 24 3.48 8.91 -13.34
C ILE A 24 2.10 9.59 -13.31
N GLN A 25 2.08 10.88 -13.53
CA GLN A 25 0.87 11.66 -13.70
C GLN A 25 0.97 12.43 -15.01
N SER A 26 -0.08 12.40 -15.81
CA SER A 26 -0.16 13.15 -17.04
C SER A 26 -1.23 14.24 -16.92
N THR A 27 -0.92 15.41 -17.44
CA THR A 27 -1.88 16.51 -17.69
C THR A 27 -2.31 16.56 -19.15
N ASP A 28 -1.76 15.67 -19.99
CA ASP A 28 -2.14 15.57 -21.39
C ASP A 28 -3.51 14.85 -21.50
N ILE A 29 -4.48 15.57 -22.03
CA ILE A 29 -5.86 15.09 -22.23
C ILE A 29 -5.95 13.96 -23.28
N HIS A 30 -4.93 13.77 -24.10
CA HIS A 30 -4.88 12.72 -25.11
C HIS A 30 -4.12 11.48 -24.66
N ALA A 31 -3.42 11.54 -23.51
CA ALA A 31 -2.69 10.41 -22.97
C ALA A 31 -3.65 9.27 -22.60
N GLN A 32 -3.36 8.07 -23.11
CA GLN A 32 -4.16 6.89 -22.79
C GLN A 32 -3.68 6.25 -21.49
N ALA A 33 -4.62 5.92 -20.58
CA ALA A 33 -4.30 5.28 -19.29
C ALA A 33 -3.44 4.00 -19.47
N ARG A 34 -3.71 3.22 -20.52
CA ARG A 34 -2.94 2.01 -20.84
C ARG A 34 -1.47 2.32 -21.16
N GLU A 35 -1.20 3.39 -21.87
CA GLU A 35 0.18 3.78 -22.20
C GLU A 35 0.94 4.22 -20.97
N LEU A 36 0.28 4.97 -20.08
CA LEU A 36 0.86 5.37 -18.80
C LEU A 36 1.17 4.14 -17.92
N GLU A 37 0.26 3.17 -17.87
CA GLU A 37 0.46 1.94 -17.11
C GLU A 37 1.55 1.05 -17.71
N LEU A 38 1.70 1.00 -19.05
CA LEU A 38 2.80 0.29 -19.71
C LEU A 38 4.16 0.86 -19.32
N ASN A 39 4.28 2.17 -19.15
CA ASN A 39 5.53 2.79 -18.69
C ASN A 39 5.97 2.29 -17.32
N TYR A 40 5.04 2.00 -16.40
CA TYR A 40 5.36 1.36 -15.12
C TYR A 40 5.99 -0.02 -15.33
N ALA A 41 5.37 -0.83 -16.19
CA ALA A 41 5.85 -2.19 -16.45
C ALA A 41 7.23 -2.19 -17.15
N GLU A 42 7.47 -1.29 -18.09
CA GLU A 42 8.76 -1.14 -18.77
C GLU A 42 9.88 -0.71 -17.81
N ILE A 43 9.62 0.28 -16.94
CA ILE A 43 10.58 0.73 -15.93
C ILE A 43 10.95 -0.44 -15.03
N VAL A 44 9.95 -1.20 -14.55
CA VAL A 44 10.17 -2.35 -13.68
C VAL A 44 10.96 -3.44 -14.41
N GLY A 45 10.60 -3.77 -15.64
CA GLY A 45 11.30 -4.78 -16.44
C GLY A 45 12.77 -4.44 -16.65
N ARG A 46 13.08 -3.18 -16.94
CA ARG A 46 14.46 -2.70 -17.07
C ARG A 46 15.26 -2.80 -15.77
N VAL A 47 14.65 -2.44 -14.65
CA VAL A 47 15.32 -2.50 -13.33
C VAL A 47 15.48 -3.94 -12.87
N ALA A 48 14.41 -4.75 -12.94
CA ALA A 48 14.45 -6.16 -12.54
C ALA A 48 15.45 -6.97 -13.37
N GLY A 49 15.61 -6.65 -14.66
CA GLY A 49 16.62 -7.26 -15.51
C GLY A 49 18.06 -6.83 -15.20
N ALA A 50 18.25 -5.70 -14.54
CA ALA A 50 19.56 -5.14 -14.22
C ALA A 50 20.10 -5.52 -12.83
N VAL A 51 19.24 -6.03 -11.94
CA VAL A 51 19.59 -6.38 -10.55
C VAL A 51 19.32 -7.85 -10.26
N LYS A 52 20.02 -8.40 -9.25
CA LYS A 52 19.81 -9.79 -8.79
C LYS A 52 18.94 -9.90 -7.53
N ILE A 53 18.60 -8.76 -6.93
CA ILE A 53 17.76 -8.68 -5.74
C ILE A 53 16.30 -8.49 -6.14
N PRO A 54 15.34 -8.91 -5.29
CA PRO A 54 13.93 -8.69 -5.56
C PRO A 54 13.58 -7.21 -5.74
N VAL A 55 12.65 -6.93 -6.64
CA VAL A 55 12.16 -5.59 -6.92
C VAL A 55 10.69 -5.52 -6.50
N SER A 56 10.35 -4.56 -5.67
CA SER A 56 8.97 -4.16 -5.36
C SER A 56 8.65 -2.79 -5.96
N VAL A 57 7.37 -2.51 -6.10
CA VAL A 57 6.89 -1.26 -6.71
C VAL A 57 5.85 -0.61 -5.81
N LYS A 58 6.09 0.61 -5.41
CA LYS A 58 5.10 1.42 -4.69
C LYS A 58 4.25 2.21 -5.68
N LEU A 59 2.95 1.94 -5.66
CA LEU A 59 2.00 2.48 -6.63
C LEU A 59 1.26 3.71 -6.06
N PRO A 60 0.85 4.64 -6.93
CA PRO A 60 -0.10 5.68 -6.56
C PRO A 60 -1.50 5.10 -6.37
N MET A 61 -2.33 5.76 -5.56
CA MET A 61 -3.69 5.29 -5.28
C MET A 61 -4.65 5.46 -6.48
N ARG A 62 -4.39 6.45 -7.33
CA ARG A 62 -5.29 6.81 -8.45
C ARG A 62 -4.89 6.08 -9.73
N LEU A 63 -5.37 4.85 -9.85
CA LEU A 63 -5.20 3.99 -11.03
C LEU A 63 -6.56 3.46 -11.47
N THR A 64 -6.74 3.26 -12.77
CA THR A 64 -8.00 2.74 -13.31
C THR A 64 -8.21 1.28 -12.95
N ASN A 65 -7.17 0.44 -13.12
CA ASN A 65 -7.21 -0.98 -12.79
C ASN A 65 -5.87 -1.41 -12.17
N VAL A 66 -5.78 -1.23 -10.85
CA VAL A 66 -4.58 -1.58 -10.09
C VAL A 66 -4.23 -3.07 -10.17
N PHE A 67 -5.23 -3.94 -10.34
CA PHE A 67 -5.00 -5.40 -10.41
C PHE A 67 -4.37 -5.80 -11.75
N ALA A 68 -4.85 -5.22 -12.85
CA ALA A 68 -4.25 -5.43 -14.17
C ALA A 68 -2.81 -4.91 -14.22
N LEU A 69 -2.56 -3.73 -13.67
CA LEU A 69 -1.21 -3.19 -13.54
C LEU A 69 -0.33 -4.10 -12.67
N SER A 70 -0.79 -4.52 -11.50
CA SER A 70 -0.04 -5.42 -10.62
C SER A 70 0.32 -6.75 -11.31
N SER A 71 -0.60 -7.31 -12.12
CA SER A 71 -0.33 -8.48 -12.93
C SER A 71 0.73 -8.22 -14.01
N ALA A 72 0.69 -7.07 -14.66
CA ALA A 72 1.70 -6.68 -15.64
C ALA A 72 3.08 -6.49 -14.98
N LEU A 73 3.14 -5.86 -13.80
CA LEU A 73 4.37 -5.68 -13.03
C LEU A 73 4.98 -7.03 -12.64
N LEU A 74 4.17 -7.98 -12.17
CA LEU A 74 4.60 -9.35 -11.89
C LEU A 74 5.21 -10.01 -13.14
N GLY A 75 4.56 -9.89 -14.29
CA GLY A 75 5.06 -10.38 -15.57
C GLY A 75 6.38 -9.73 -16.03
N HIS A 76 6.67 -8.52 -15.57
CA HIS A 76 7.92 -7.79 -15.83
C HIS A 76 8.97 -7.95 -14.72
N GLY A 77 8.75 -8.88 -13.79
CA GLY A 77 9.77 -9.27 -12.80
C GLY A 77 9.64 -8.60 -11.42
N ALA A 78 8.59 -7.83 -11.16
CA ALA A 78 8.29 -7.40 -9.80
C ALA A 78 7.99 -8.62 -8.92
N ARG A 79 8.45 -8.58 -7.66
CA ARG A 79 8.15 -9.59 -6.65
C ARG A 79 7.12 -9.08 -5.63
N GLY A 80 7.00 -7.78 -5.47
CA GLY A 80 6.04 -7.19 -4.56
C GLY A 80 5.48 -5.87 -5.06
N VAL A 81 4.33 -5.49 -4.50
CA VAL A 81 3.69 -4.21 -4.72
C VAL A 81 3.30 -3.59 -3.39
N VAL A 82 3.53 -2.31 -3.27
CA VAL A 82 3.11 -1.52 -2.10
C VAL A 82 1.88 -0.68 -2.45
N PHE A 83 0.81 -0.88 -1.72
CA PHE A 83 -0.42 -0.12 -1.78
C PHE A 83 -0.52 0.80 -0.56
N PHE A 84 -0.51 2.12 -0.68
CA PHE A 84 -0.23 2.98 -1.82
C PHE A 84 0.72 4.10 -1.40
N ASN A 85 1.32 4.77 -2.38
CA ASN A 85 1.91 6.06 -2.14
C ASN A 85 0.80 7.10 -1.93
N ARG A 86 1.04 8.01 -0.97
CA ARG A 86 0.11 9.10 -0.70
C ARG A 86 0.34 10.25 -1.66
N PHE A 87 -0.72 10.79 -2.22
CA PHE A 87 -0.65 12.03 -2.96
C PHE A 87 -0.50 13.22 -1.99
N PHE A 88 0.27 14.20 -2.40
CA PHE A 88 0.17 15.52 -1.83
C PHE A 88 -1.09 16.19 -2.42
N GLU A 89 -2.04 16.50 -1.56
CA GLU A 89 -3.29 17.16 -1.95
C GLU A 89 -3.25 18.59 -1.39
N PRO A 90 -3.10 19.61 -2.24
CA PRO A 90 -3.15 20.99 -1.78
C PRO A 90 -4.57 21.34 -1.32
N ASP A 91 -4.67 22.26 -0.36
CA ASP A 91 -5.93 22.85 0.08
C ASP A 91 -6.07 24.28 -0.49
N VAL A 92 -7.22 24.91 -0.27
CA VAL A 92 -7.54 26.26 -0.80
C VAL A 92 -7.80 27.21 0.35
N ASP A 93 -7.03 28.29 0.42
CA ASP A 93 -7.34 29.46 1.24
C ASP A 93 -8.35 30.34 0.49
N VAL A 94 -9.61 30.30 0.95
CA VAL A 94 -10.71 30.99 0.26
C VAL A 94 -10.62 32.52 0.39
N GLU A 95 -10.00 33.02 1.46
CA GLU A 95 -9.84 34.46 1.68
C GLU A 95 -8.75 35.05 0.80
N ARG A 96 -7.65 34.31 0.64
CA ARG A 96 -6.52 34.71 -0.20
C ARG A 96 -6.66 34.26 -1.64
N MET A 97 -7.62 33.35 -1.92
CA MET A 97 -7.81 32.73 -3.25
C MET A 97 -6.52 32.08 -3.79
N THR A 98 -5.82 31.35 -2.93
CA THR A 98 -4.56 30.66 -3.24
C THR A 98 -4.59 29.23 -2.77
N PHE A 99 -3.78 28.38 -3.43
CA PHE A 99 -3.49 27.05 -2.89
C PHE A 99 -2.57 27.17 -1.68
N VAL A 100 -2.84 26.34 -0.68
CA VAL A 100 -2.02 26.18 0.52
C VAL A 100 -1.62 24.73 0.70
N GLU A 101 -0.55 24.51 1.46
CA GLU A 101 -0.08 23.17 1.78
C GLU A 101 -1.03 22.49 2.76
N SER A 102 -1.43 21.27 2.45
CA SER A 102 -2.11 20.39 3.41
C SER A 102 -1.08 19.62 4.25
N SER A 103 -1.57 18.93 5.30
CA SER A 103 -0.71 18.10 6.13
C SER A 103 0.00 17.01 5.30
N PRO A 104 1.32 16.86 5.42
CA PRO A 104 2.06 15.77 4.78
C PRO A 104 1.80 14.41 5.46
N TYR A 105 1.16 14.40 6.63
CA TYR A 105 0.93 13.21 7.43
C TYR A 105 -0.35 12.51 7.02
N SER A 106 -0.31 11.18 7.03
CA SER A 106 -1.50 10.37 6.79
C SER A 106 -2.44 10.38 8.00
N GLU A 107 -3.73 10.15 7.73
CA GLU A 107 -4.73 9.91 8.76
C GLU A 107 -5.02 8.41 8.89
N PRO A 108 -5.34 7.89 10.10
CA PRO A 108 -5.68 6.47 10.29
C PRO A 108 -6.83 5.99 9.41
N THR A 109 -7.76 6.89 9.06
CA THR A 109 -8.91 6.61 8.19
C THR A 109 -8.53 6.27 6.76
N GLU A 110 -7.36 6.69 6.29
CA GLU A 110 -6.86 6.44 4.95
C GLU A 110 -6.58 4.94 4.71
N LEU A 111 -6.29 4.18 5.78
CA LEU A 111 -6.07 2.74 5.71
C LEU A 111 -7.22 2.00 5.02
N ARG A 112 -8.47 2.44 5.21
CA ARG A 112 -9.65 1.78 4.63
C ARG A 112 -9.60 1.73 3.10
N ASN A 113 -9.01 2.73 2.46
CA ASN A 113 -8.86 2.78 1.02
C ASN A 113 -7.89 1.71 0.50
N VAL A 114 -6.97 1.27 1.35
CA VAL A 114 -5.93 0.30 1.02
C VAL A 114 -6.39 -1.13 1.27
N LEU A 115 -7.03 -1.39 2.41
CA LEU A 115 -7.41 -2.74 2.85
C LEU A 115 -8.20 -3.52 1.79
N ARG A 116 -9.18 -2.87 1.15
CA ARG A 116 -9.97 -3.50 0.10
C ARG A 116 -9.11 -3.95 -1.09
N MET A 117 -8.17 -3.11 -1.52
CA MET A 117 -7.32 -3.41 -2.67
C MET A 117 -6.36 -4.55 -2.35
N VAL A 118 -5.80 -4.55 -1.15
CA VAL A 118 -4.96 -5.65 -0.67
C VAL A 118 -5.74 -6.96 -0.60
N ALA A 119 -6.93 -6.95 0.01
CA ALA A 119 -7.75 -8.16 0.14
C ALA A 119 -8.14 -8.77 -1.20
N ILE A 120 -8.41 -7.96 -2.22
CA ILE A 120 -8.69 -8.46 -3.57
C ILE A 120 -7.39 -8.94 -4.24
N CYS A 121 -6.34 -8.13 -4.20
CA CYS A 121 -5.09 -8.43 -4.90
C CYS A 121 -4.42 -9.71 -4.35
N SER A 122 -4.37 -9.90 -3.03
CA SER A 122 -3.83 -11.11 -2.41
C SER A 122 -4.56 -12.38 -2.83
N ALA A 123 -5.85 -12.28 -3.16
CA ALA A 123 -6.65 -13.40 -3.63
C ALA A 123 -6.43 -13.71 -5.13
N VAL A 124 -6.27 -12.66 -5.97
CA VAL A 124 -6.20 -12.84 -7.43
C VAL A 124 -4.77 -12.97 -7.95
N LEU A 125 -3.78 -12.48 -7.21
CA LEU A 125 -2.35 -12.53 -7.51
C LEU A 125 -1.54 -13.08 -6.32
N PRO A 126 -1.77 -14.33 -5.90
CA PRO A 126 -1.13 -14.89 -4.70
C PRO A 126 0.38 -15.07 -4.81
N GLN A 127 0.98 -14.85 -5.98
CA GLN A 127 2.42 -14.91 -6.21
C GLN A 127 3.12 -13.57 -5.96
N LEU A 128 2.36 -12.52 -5.69
CA LEU A 128 2.86 -11.16 -5.51
C LEU A 128 2.81 -10.79 -4.02
N ASP A 129 3.97 -10.48 -3.45
CA ASP A 129 4.03 -9.99 -2.08
C ASP A 129 3.41 -8.61 -1.99
N LEU A 130 2.50 -8.41 -1.05
CA LEU A 130 1.80 -7.15 -0.88
C LEU A 130 2.24 -6.44 0.39
N SER A 131 2.49 -5.15 0.29
CA SER A 131 2.73 -4.30 1.43
C SER A 131 1.69 -3.18 1.50
N VAL A 132 1.27 -2.86 2.73
CA VAL A 132 0.37 -1.75 3.01
C VAL A 132 1.17 -0.52 3.39
N SER A 133 0.88 0.60 2.77
CA SER A 133 1.39 1.91 3.13
C SER A 133 0.24 2.90 3.24
N THR A 134 0.38 3.92 4.08
CA THR A 134 -0.62 4.94 4.38
C THR A 134 -1.68 4.49 5.38
N GLY A 135 -1.86 5.26 6.43
CA GLY A 135 -2.88 5.02 7.46
C GLY A 135 -2.51 3.97 8.51
N VAL A 136 -1.28 3.44 8.50
CA VAL A 136 -0.81 2.50 9.53
C VAL A 136 -0.23 3.30 10.70
N HIS A 137 -1.00 3.43 11.79
CA HIS A 137 -0.66 4.26 12.94
C HIS A 137 -0.50 3.48 14.25
N ASP A 138 -0.92 2.21 14.29
CA ASP A 138 -0.90 1.34 15.46
C ASP A 138 -0.91 -0.15 15.07
N GLY A 139 -0.81 -1.03 16.07
CA GLY A 139 -0.82 -2.47 15.87
C GLY A 139 -2.14 -3.04 15.36
N GLU A 140 -3.27 -2.40 15.66
CA GLU A 140 -4.57 -2.80 15.11
C GLU A 140 -4.61 -2.58 13.60
N ALA A 141 -4.08 -1.45 13.12
CA ALA A 141 -3.94 -1.19 11.70
C ALA A 141 -3.06 -2.23 10.99
N ALA A 142 -1.96 -2.65 11.64
CA ALA A 142 -1.10 -3.70 11.12
C ALA A 142 -1.82 -5.06 11.04
N VAL A 143 -2.55 -5.46 12.09
CA VAL A 143 -3.35 -6.69 12.08
C VAL A 143 -4.41 -6.66 10.97
N LYS A 144 -5.11 -5.55 10.77
CA LYS A 144 -6.07 -5.39 9.66
C LYS A 144 -5.43 -5.63 8.30
N ALA A 145 -4.22 -5.09 8.08
CA ALA A 145 -3.49 -5.28 6.85
C ALA A 145 -3.10 -6.75 6.62
N LEU A 146 -2.57 -7.42 7.66
CA LEU A 146 -2.22 -8.85 7.62
C LEU A 146 -3.44 -9.74 7.35
N LEU A 147 -4.56 -9.49 8.03
CA LEU A 147 -5.82 -10.21 7.77
C LEU A 147 -6.30 -10.07 6.33
N CYS A 148 -6.07 -8.93 5.69
CA CYS A 148 -6.37 -8.72 4.28
C CYS A 148 -5.36 -9.40 3.33
N GLY A 149 -4.25 -9.92 3.82
CA GLY A 149 -3.25 -10.64 3.03
C GLY A 149 -2.00 -9.83 2.69
N ALA A 150 -1.70 -8.77 3.45
CA ALA A 150 -0.42 -8.11 3.35
C ALA A 150 0.70 -8.96 3.97
N GLU A 151 1.88 -8.95 3.34
CA GLU A 151 3.11 -9.55 3.87
C GLU A 151 3.82 -8.58 4.82
N ALA A 152 3.68 -7.29 4.59
CA ALA A 152 4.34 -6.25 5.36
C ALA A 152 3.49 -4.98 5.46
N VAL A 153 3.84 -4.14 6.43
CA VAL A 153 3.29 -2.78 6.56
C VAL A 153 4.42 -1.76 6.58
N GLN A 154 4.17 -0.61 5.99
CA GLN A 154 5.09 0.53 6.00
C GLN A 154 4.55 1.61 6.94
N VAL A 155 5.38 2.06 7.86
CA VAL A 155 5.04 3.04 8.88
C VAL A 155 5.93 4.25 8.71
N CYS A 156 5.33 5.43 8.54
CA CYS A 156 6.06 6.68 8.41
C CYS A 156 5.53 7.73 9.39
N THR A 157 4.28 8.14 9.23
CA THR A 157 3.66 9.19 10.05
C THR A 157 3.69 8.86 11.54
N ALA A 158 3.37 7.63 11.91
CA ALA A 158 3.38 7.23 13.33
C ALA A 158 4.79 7.29 13.94
N ILE A 159 5.83 6.91 13.18
CA ILE A 159 7.22 7.06 13.64
C ILE A 159 7.57 8.53 13.81
N HIS A 160 7.18 9.39 12.87
CA HIS A 160 7.45 10.82 12.98
C HIS A 160 6.76 11.46 14.18
N GLN A 161 5.54 11.04 14.50
CA GLN A 161 4.75 11.59 15.60
C GLN A 161 5.07 11.02 16.97
N LYS A 162 5.44 9.72 17.05
CA LYS A 162 5.56 8.97 18.30
C LYS A 162 6.98 8.43 18.56
N GLY A 163 7.90 8.56 17.60
CA GLY A 163 9.22 7.94 17.70
C GLY A 163 9.26 6.49 17.21
N PHE A 164 10.44 5.89 17.30
CA PHE A 164 10.67 4.51 16.81
C PHE A 164 10.06 3.45 17.71
N GLU A 165 9.74 3.78 18.94
CA GLU A 165 9.12 2.89 19.93
C GLU A 165 7.78 2.35 19.43
N VAL A 166 7.08 3.09 18.59
CA VAL A 166 5.82 2.66 17.99
C VAL A 166 5.93 1.33 17.24
N ILE A 167 7.11 1.00 16.70
CA ILE A 167 7.32 -0.28 16.00
C ILE A 167 7.27 -1.43 17.00
N ALA A 168 7.90 -1.28 18.18
CA ALA A 168 7.85 -2.28 19.24
C ALA A 168 6.41 -2.44 19.76
N GLU A 169 5.70 -1.34 19.97
CA GLU A 169 4.30 -1.34 20.40
C GLU A 169 3.39 -2.07 19.40
N MET A 170 3.61 -1.86 18.09
CA MET A 170 2.87 -2.56 17.03
C MET A 170 3.12 -4.06 17.06
N ASN A 171 4.38 -4.49 17.18
CA ASN A 171 4.74 -5.91 17.26
C ASN A 171 4.13 -6.56 18.51
N GLU A 172 4.25 -5.93 19.67
CA GLU A 172 3.64 -6.43 20.91
C GLU A 172 2.10 -6.51 20.81
N TYR A 173 1.47 -5.58 20.10
CA TYR A 173 0.03 -5.66 19.85
C TYR A 173 -0.31 -6.89 18.99
N ILE A 174 0.45 -7.12 17.90
CA ILE A 174 0.25 -8.28 17.01
C ILE A 174 0.38 -9.57 17.79
N ASP A 175 1.43 -9.71 18.61
CA ASP A 175 1.69 -10.89 19.42
C ASP A 175 0.54 -11.15 20.40
N ARG A 176 0.17 -10.16 21.22
CA ARG A 176 -0.95 -10.28 22.17
C ARG A 176 -2.28 -10.55 21.48
N TRP A 177 -2.51 -9.96 20.30
CA TRP A 177 -3.72 -10.21 19.53
C TRP A 177 -3.73 -11.66 19.02
N SER A 178 -2.63 -12.14 18.46
CA SER A 178 -2.48 -13.51 17.96
C SER A 178 -2.73 -14.54 19.06
N GLU A 179 -2.11 -14.35 20.21
CA GLU A 179 -2.31 -15.22 21.40
C GLU A 179 -3.79 -15.27 21.82
N ARG A 180 -4.46 -14.11 21.91
CA ARG A 180 -5.90 -14.06 22.27
C ARG A 180 -6.78 -14.77 21.26
N GLN A 181 -6.39 -14.78 19.98
CA GLN A 181 -7.12 -15.47 18.92
C GLN A 181 -6.72 -16.93 18.74
N GLY A 182 -5.70 -17.39 19.47
CA GLY A 182 -5.21 -18.76 19.41
C GLY A 182 -4.35 -19.07 18.19
N PHE A 183 -3.69 -18.07 17.60
CA PHE A 183 -2.76 -18.25 16.49
C PHE A 183 -1.32 -18.35 16.96
N GLY A 184 -0.60 -19.36 16.46
CA GLY A 184 0.80 -19.59 16.76
C GLY A 184 1.78 -18.90 15.78
N SER A 185 1.28 -18.42 14.64
CA SER A 185 2.10 -17.75 13.63
C SER A 185 1.29 -16.75 12.79
N LEU A 186 1.99 -15.84 12.11
CA LEU A 186 1.36 -14.89 11.18
C LEU A 186 0.65 -15.60 10.02
N ASP A 187 1.21 -16.71 9.55
CA ASP A 187 0.68 -17.44 8.40
C ASP A 187 -0.69 -18.08 8.69
N GLU A 188 -1.01 -18.34 9.96
CA GLU A 188 -2.29 -18.89 10.34
C GLU A 188 -3.45 -17.91 10.17
N PHE A 189 -3.19 -16.61 10.20
CA PHE A 189 -4.24 -15.61 10.06
C PHE A 189 -4.06 -14.67 8.87
N ARG A 190 -2.88 -14.62 8.24
CA ARG A 190 -2.66 -13.80 7.05
C ARG A 190 -3.65 -14.18 5.94
N GLY A 191 -4.30 -13.18 5.38
CA GLY A 191 -5.25 -13.36 4.28
C GLY A 191 -6.59 -14.01 4.67
N ARG A 192 -6.90 -14.21 5.95
CA ARG A 192 -8.21 -14.78 6.36
C ARG A 192 -9.39 -13.94 5.91
N LEU A 193 -9.20 -12.64 5.73
CA LEU A 193 -10.20 -11.71 5.21
C LEU A 193 -9.92 -11.28 3.77
N ASN A 194 -9.19 -12.09 2.99
CA ASN A 194 -9.04 -11.82 1.57
C ASN A 194 -10.31 -12.20 0.78
N PHE A 195 -10.39 -11.76 -0.47
CA PHE A 195 -11.57 -11.93 -1.32
C PHE A 195 -11.98 -13.40 -1.57
N LYS A 196 -11.06 -14.37 -1.47
CA LYS A 196 -11.37 -15.79 -1.58
C LYS A 196 -12.09 -16.33 -0.34
N ASN A 197 -11.68 -15.85 0.81
CA ASN A 197 -12.14 -16.39 2.09
C ASN A 197 -13.37 -15.64 2.61
N ASP A 198 -13.48 -14.34 2.31
CA ASP A 198 -14.67 -13.54 2.59
C ASP A 198 -15.44 -13.26 1.29
N THR A 199 -16.42 -14.11 1.00
CA THR A 199 -17.36 -13.94 -0.12
C THR A 199 -18.41 -12.87 0.15
N SER A 200 -18.24 -12.06 1.20
CA SER A 200 -19.21 -11.03 1.53
C SER A 200 -19.41 -10.07 0.36
N ALA A 201 -20.66 -9.67 0.15
CA ALA A 201 -21.03 -8.71 -0.89
C ALA A 201 -20.33 -7.32 -0.72
N MET A 202 -19.59 -7.13 0.37
CA MET A 202 -18.84 -5.90 0.65
C MET A 202 -17.76 -5.61 -0.40
N PHE A 203 -17.07 -6.66 -0.91
CA PHE A 203 -16.03 -6.48 -1.92
C PHE A 203 -16.59 -6.15 -3.30
N GLN A 204 -17.81 -6.59 -3.60
CA GLN A 204 -18.45 -6.39 -4.90
C GLN A 204 -19.22 -5.07 -5.00
N ARG A 205 -19.64 -4.50 -3.84
CA ARG A 205 -20.43 -3.28 -3.82
C ARG A 205 -19.56 -2.05 -3.65
N VAL A 206 -19.72 -1.11 -4.55
CA VAL A 206 -19.12 0.23 -4.49
C VAL A 206 -20.11 1.31 -4.00
N GLN A 207 -21.38 0.98 -3.79
CA GLN A 207 -22.41 1.94 -3.40
C GLN A 207 -22.84 1.74 -1.94
N TYR A 208 -22.98 2.83 -1.20
CA TYR A 208 -23.32 2.85 0.22
C TYR A 208 -24.80 2.65 0.56
N MET A 209 -25.70 2.68 -0.43
CA MET A 209 -27.15 2.69 -0.22
C MET A 209 -27.67 1.61 0.75
N LYS A 210 -27.01 0.46 0.79
CA LYS A 210 -27.39 -0.62 1.72
C LYS A 210 -27.06 -0.33 3.18
N TYR A 211 -26.15 0.60 3.44
CA TYR A 211 -25.57 0.84 4.77
C TYR A 211 -26.13 2.09 5.45
N PHE A 212 -27.01 2.82 4.76
CA PHE A 212 -27.77 3.84 5.44
C PHE A 212 -28.83 3.16 6.30
N PRO A 213 -28.89 3.42 7.61
CA PRO A 213 -29.98 2.95 8.42
C PRO A 213 -31.27 3.52 7.81
N SER A 214 -32.25 2.64 7.55
CA SER A 214 -33.59 3.12 7.29
C SER A 214 -33.99 3.93 8.53
N GLU A 215 -34.22 5.24 8.37
CA GLU A 215 -34.80 6.02 9.45
C GLU A 215 -36.05 5.28 9.91
N ALA A 216 -36.00 4.81 11.15
CA ALA A 216 -37.18 4.26 11.78
C ALA A 216 -38.22 5.40 11.80
N LYS A 217 -39.26 5.24 10.99
CA LYS A 217 -40.47 6.09 11.06
C LYS A 217 -41.16 5.91 12.39
#